data_a0626610a52d7df886239a7bc16f898b
#
_entry.id   a0626610a52d7df886239a7bc16f898b
#
_cell.length_a   1.000
_cell.length_b   1.000
_cell.length_c   1.000
_cell.angle_alpha   90.00
_cell.angle_beta   90.00
_cell.angle_gamma   90.00
#
_symmetry.space_group_name_H-M   'P 1'
#
loop_
_entity.id
_entity.type
_entity.pdbx_description
1 polymer ?
#
loop_
_entity_poly.entity_id
_entity_poly.type
_entity_poly.pdbx_seq_one_letter_code
_entity_poly.pdbx_strand_id
1 'polypeptide(L)'
;MSKNFITHIIPSLFIACSLFISCSDDDPNPPTISLDVTTIDVKAEETNAVTVTYSAETASSTIVVTKYLDDTPSESPENFTKTENNGSFNFEFAVTVDDSDSGIVKYNFTITDGNGLTAQTELVVNVELTMTQILLKYDWLLTDEIRVKTGESDISDAYTDDVYRFNEDGTYQKSIGEKVDDFSDIWYKHCTWNIDEETGVLKMHRTGAFGGDVYDVMTITSLTKEALEADIVYEGLDAFDPSYDPIEDYVKKMSAQAKGSSFDPYGVGPDDDVEGPSTTPCNQSDFVNN
;
A
#
# COMPACT_ATOMS: atom_id res chain seq x y z
N MET A 1 23.03 1.89 -30.58
CA MET A 1 22.38 3.22 -30.66
C MET A 1 21.88 3.53 -29.27
N SER A 2 22.64 4.36 -28.57
CA SER A 2 22.33 4.75 -27.16
C SER A 2 21.30 5.88 -27.17
N LYS A 3 20.16 5.70 -26.52
CA LYS A 3 19.20 6.78 -26.25
C LYS A 3 19.38 7.22 -24.82
N ASN A 4 20.03 8.37 -24.66
CA ASN A 4 20.12 9.07 -23.39
C ASN A 4 18.74 9.60 -23.01
N PHE A 5 18.19 9.12 -21.88
CA PHE A 5 17.07 9.75 -21.20
C PHE A 5 17.60 10.94 -20.38
N ILE A 6 17.24 12.12 -20.80
CA ILE A 6 17.52 13.37 -20.06
C ILE A 6 16.39 13.54 -19.06
N THR A 7 16.72 13.29 -17.80
CA THR A 7 15.84 13.61 -16.67
C THR A 7 15.84 15.13 -16.47
N HIS A 8 14.75 15.79 -16.79
CA HIS A 8 14.57 17.19 -16.49
C HIS A 8 14.21 17.35 -15.00
N ILE A 9 15.22 17.66 -14.20
CA ILE A 9 15.03 18.21 -12.85
C ILE A 9 14.59 19.67 -13.06
N ILE A 10 13.32 19.96 -12.74
CA ILE A 10 12.80 21.33 -12.70
C ILE A 10 13.12 21.85 -11.31
N PRO A 11 14.04 22.80 -11.14
CA PRO A 11 14.21 23.47 -9.86
C PRO A 11 13.03 24.43 -9.67
N SER A 12 12.18 24.15 -8.68
CA SER A 12 11.19 25.11 -8.22
C SER A 12 11.92 26.31 -7.62
N LEU A 13 12.07 27.34 -8.44
CA LEU A 13 12.61 28.63 -8.04
C LEU A 13 11.52 29.37 -7.25
N PHE A 14 11.53 29.24 -5.93
CA PHE A 14 10.76 30.12 -5.04
C PHE A 14 11.36 31.52 -5.13
N ILE A 15 10.73 32.38 -5.91
CA ILE A 15 11.02 33.82 -5.91
C ILE A 15 10.37 34.40 -4.66
N ALA A 16 11.15 34.53 -3.60
CA ALA A 16 10.79 35.36 -2.45
C ALA A 16 10.82 36.81 -2.92
N CYS A 17 9.64 37.33 -3.23
CA CYS A 17 9.47 38.77 -3.51
C CYS A 17 9.54 39.51 -2.18
N SER A 18 10.75 39.88 -1.73
CA SER A 18 10.96 40.78 -0.62
C SER A 18 10.64 42.20 -1.06
N LEU A 19 9.40 42.61 -0.83
CA LEU A 19 9.02 44.03 -0.85
C LEU A 19 9.62 44.66 0.42
N PHE A 20 10.76 45.34 0.28
CA PHE A 20 11.27 46.22 1.30
C PHE A 20 10.35 47.46 1.36
N ILE A 21 9.30 47.37 2.15
CA ILE A 21 8.59 48.56 2.63
C ILE A 21 9.37 48.99 3.87
N SER A 22 10.00 50.13 3.80
CA SER A 22 10.58 50.79 4.97
C SER A 22 9.44 51.13 5.92
N CYS A 23 9.19 50.27 6.89
CA CYS A 23 8.30 50.51 8.02
C CYS A 23 9.10 50.97 9.23
N SER A 24 8.48 51.82 10.03
CA SER A 24 8.97 52.26 11.34
C SER A 24 9.25 51.09 12.27
N ASP A 25 10.21 51.21 13.20
CA ASP A 25 10.71 50.20 14.15
C ASP A 25 9.63 49.60 15.11
N ASP A 26 8.33 49.87 14.88
CA ASP A 26 7.21 49.43 15.74
C ASP A 26 6.31 48.36 15.12
N ASP A 27 6.64 47.81 13.93
CA ASP A 27 5.84 46.74 13.35
C ASP A 27 6.13 45.39 14.09
N PRO A 28 5.08 44.69 14.57
CA PRO A 28 5.27 43.43 15.29
C PRO A 28 5.91 42.39 14.37
N ASN A 29 6.94 41.70 14.89
CA ASN A 29 7.55 40.63 14.15
C ASN A 29 6.60 39.44 14.03
N PRO A 30 6.51 38.80 12.85
CA PRO A 30 5.71 37.59 12.69
C PRO A 30 6.24 36.45 13.56
N PRO A 31 5.39 35.52 14.00
CA PRO A 31 5.84 34.33 14.70
C PRO A 31 6.73 33.48 13.79
N THR A 32 7.49 32.55 14.38
CA THR A 32 8.26 31.56 13.64
C THR A 32 7.85 30.17 14.07
N ILE A 33 7.92 29.21 13.15
CA ILE A 33 7.72 27.80 13.43
C ILE A 33 8.65 26.97 12.55
N SER A 34 9.26 25.95 13.13
CA SER A 34 10.17 25.02 12.45
C SER A 34 10.08 23.64 13.05
N LEU A 35 10.49 22.64 12.26
CA LEU A 35 10.60 21.25 12.66
C LEU A 35 12.09 20.86 12.70
N ASP A 36 12.45 19.92 13.56
CA ASP A 36 13.79 19.34 13.59
C ASP A 36 14.07 18.49 12.34
N VAL A 37 13.01 17.89 11.77
CA VAL A 37 13.02 17.19 10.48
C VAL A 37 11.79 17.59 9.66
N THR A 38 11.92 17.64 8.35
CA THR A 38 10.82 17.99 7.44
C THR A 38 10.31 16.80 6.61
N THR A 39 11.00 15.66 6.69
CA THR A 39 10.62 14.41 6.02
C THR A 39 10.99 13.24 6.89
N ILE A 40 10.07 12.30 7.08
CA ILE A 40 10.28 11.04 7.79
C ILE A 40 9.66 9.89 7.02
N ASP A 41 10.25 8.70 7.15
CA ASP A 41 9.70 7.44 6.68
C ASP A 41 9.10 6.71 7.88
N VAL A 42 7.85 6.27 7.78
CA VAL A 42 7.10 5.63 8.87
C VAL A 42 6.40 4.39 8.33
N LYS A 43 6.52 3.28 9.03
CA LYS A 43 5.68 2.10 8.73
C LYS A 43 4.28 2.32 9.28
N ALA A 44 3.28 1.82 8.58
CA ALA A 44 1.92 1.84 9.06
C ALA A 44 1.84 1.22 10.48
N GLU A 45 0.99 1.80 11.33
CA GLU A 45 0.83 1.48 12.76
C GLU A 45 2.00 1.87 13.67
N GLU A 46 3.11 2.40 13.13
CA GLU A 46 4.18 2.97 13.95
C GLU A 46 3.88 4.42 14.34
N THR A 47 4.35 4.79 15.52
CA THR A 47 4.30 6.18 15.99
C THR A 47 5.71 6.73 16.06
N ASN A 48 5.93 7.87 15.39
CA ASN A 48 7.16 8.64 15.45
C ASN A 48 6.89 10.00 16.10
N ALA A 49 7.94 10.64 16.59
CA ALA A 49 7.84 11.98 17.18
C ALA A 49 8.74 12.95 16.43
N VAL A 50 8.21 14.17 16.22
CA VAL A 50 8.93 15.28 15.60
C VAL A 50 8.91 16.47 16.55
N THR A 51 10.05 17.11 16.74
CA THR A 51 10.16 18.29 17.59
C THR A 51 9.72 19.53 16.82
N VAL A 52 8.66 20.17 17.29
CA VAL A 52 8.17 21.45 16.77
C VAL A 52 8.74 22.57 17.63
N THR A 53 9.50 23.48 17.02
CA THR A 53 10.03 24.68 17.67
C THR A 53 9.32 25.91 17.13
N TYR A 54 8.84 26.77 18.02
CA TYR A 54 8.15 28.00 17.62
C TYR A 54 8.52 29.17 18.52
N SER A 55 8.35 30.39 18.00
CA SER A 55 8.54 31.63 18.74
C SER A 55 7.47 32.65 18.35
N ALA A 56 6.92 33.36 19.34
CA ALA A 56 6.01 34.45 19.16
C ALA A 56 6.30 35.57 20.17
N GLU A 57 6.10 36.83 19.76
CA GLU A 57 6.30 37.98 20.64
C GLU A 57 5.09 38.27 21.54
N THR A 58 3.96 37.64 21.23
CA THR A 58 2.71 37.81 22.00
C THR A 58 2.55 36.73 23.07
N ALA A 59 1.82 37.07 24.12
CA ALA A 59 1.59 36.15 25.27
C ALA A 59 0.72 34.94 24.93
N SER A 60 0.06 34.91 23.77
CA SER A 60 -0.74 33.79 23.33
C SER A 60 -0.49 33.48 21.86
N SER A 61 -0.37 32.21 21.55
CA SER A 61 -0.32 31.73 20.18
C SER A 61 -1.09 30.41 20.06
N THR A 62 -1.67 30.20 18.87
CA THR A 62 -2.36 28.96 18.54
C THR A 62 -1.63 28.26 17.40
N ILE A 63 -1.33 26.98 17.57
CA ILE A 63 -0.78 26.15 16.50
C ILE A 63 -1.91 25.20 16.05
N VAL A 64 -2.19 25.26 14.77
CA VAL A 64 -3.15 24.38 14.09
C VAL A 64 -2.35 23.40 13.24
N VAL A 65 -2.58 22.11 13.42
CA VAL A 65 -2.00 21.05 12.60
C VAL A 65 -3.09 20.43 11.75
N THR A 66 -2.90 20.44 10.44
CA THR A 66 -3.83 19.84 9.49
C THR A 66 -3.14 18.71 8.76
N LYS A 67 -3.75 17.51 8.81
CA LYS A 67 -3.29 16.32 8.09
C LYS A 67 -3.88 16.31 6.69
N TYR A 68 -3.06 16.00 5.71
CA TYR A 68 -3.43 15.87 4.30
C TYR A 68 -3.03 14.48 3.83
N LEU A 69 -3.90 13.83 3.07
CA LEU A 69 -3.64 12.63 2.33
C LEU A 69 -3.81 12.95 0.84
N ASP A 70 -2.77 12.72 0.04
CA ASP A 70 -2.75 13.07 -1.38
C ASP A 70 -3.24 14.51 -1.66
N ASP A 71 -2.70 15.47 -0.90
CA ASP A 71 -3.03 16.90 -0.95
C ASP A 71 -4.50 17.28 -0.57
N THR A 72 -5.26 16.31 -0.07
CA THR A 72 -6.63 16.53 0.42
C THR A 72 -6.65 16.48 1.94
N PRO A 73 -7.25 17.46 2.65
CA PRO A 73 -7.42 17.38 4.10
C PRO A 73 -8.17 16.10 4.48
N SER A 74 -7.54 15.23 5.31
CA SER A 74 -8.08 13.91 5.64
C SER A 74 -8.92 13.91 6.90
N GLU A 75 -8.65 14.85 7.82
CA GLU A 75 -9.29 14.89 9.13
C GLU A 75 -9.53 16.32 9.59
N SER A 76 -10.28 16.46 10.68
CA SER A 76 -10.43 17.75 11.36
C SER A 76 -9.07 18.22 11.90
N PRO A 77 -8.70 19.50 11.72
CA PRO A 77 -7.44 20.00 12.22
C PRO A 77 -7.28 19.82 13.72
N GLU A 78 -6.13 19.34 14.15
CA GLU A 78 -5.77 19.34 15.56
C GLU A 78 -5.33 20.74 16.00
N ASN A 79 -5.84 21.18 17.13
CA ASN A 79 -5.54 22.51 17.67
C ASN A 79 -4.70 22.39 18.94
N PHE A 80 -3.49 22.92 18.88
CA PHE A 80 -2.61 23.07 20.03
C PHE A 80 -2.62 24.53 20.45
N THR A 81 -3.36 24.85 21.49
CA THR A 81 -3.35 26.21 22.06
C THR A 81 -2.34 26.25 23.18
N LYS A 82 -1.30 27.04 23.01
CA LYS A 82 -0.36 27.35 24.09
C LYS A 82 -0.48 28.78 24.49
N THR A 83 -0.70 28.99 25.78
CA THR A 83 -0.71 30.31 26.40
C THR A 83 0.59 30.43 27.20
N GLU A 84 1.64 30.91 26.56
CA GLU A 84 2.94 31.07 27.20
C GLU A 84 3.47 32.49 26.93
N ASN A 85 4.22 33.01 27.89
CA ASN A 85 4.83 34.33 27.77
C ASN A 85 5.92 34.31 26.70
N ASN A 86 6.20 35.46 26.10
CA ASN A 86 7.18 35.71 25.05
C ASN A 86 8.40 34.79 25.12
N GLY A 87 8.73 34.12 24.00
CA GLY A 87 9.91 33.28 23.91
C GLY A 87 9.89 32.24 22.80
N SER A 88 10.89 31.38 22.83
CA SER A 88 10.99 30.22 21.98
C SER A 88 10.63 28.98 22.77
N PHE A 89 9.77 28.15 22.24
CA PHE A 89 9.24 26.94 22.87
C PHE A 89 9.34 25.76 21.92
N ASN A 90 9.36 24.55 22.50
CA ASN A 90 9.28 23.33 21.73
C ASN A 90 8.26 22.36 22.34
N PHE A 91 7.73 21.48 21.52
CA PHE A 91 6.95 20.33 21.93
C PHE A 91 7.16 19.18 20.95
N GLU A 92 6.89 17.97 21.41
CA GLU A 92 6.91 16.78 20.58
C GLU A 92 5.53 16.57 19.95
N PHE A 93 5.50 16.46 18.62
CA PHE A 93 4.31 16.09 17.88
C PHE A 93 4.40 14.60 17.53
N ALA A 94 3.44 13.81 17.99
CA ALA A 94 3.35 12.40 17.69
C ALA A 94 2.73 12.23 16.29
N VAL A 95 3.48 11.67 15.37
CA VAL A 95 3.00 11.28 14.03
C VAL A 95 2.48 9.87 14.11
N THR A 96 1.17 9.70 13.95
CA THR A 96 0.53 8.39 13.87
C THR A 96 0.00 8.19 12.47
N VAL A 97 0.38 7.07 11.86
CA VAL A 97 -0.12 6.65 10.56
C VAL A 97 -0.88 5.34 10.73
N ASP A 98 -2.00 5.22 10.04
CA ASP A 98 -2.84 4.03 10.03
C ASP A 98 -2.88 3.39 8.63
N ASP A 99 -3.59 2.29 8.48
CA ASP A 99 -3.68 1.53 7.23
C ASP A 99 -4.29 2.32 6.07
N SER A 100 -5.08 3.35 6.37
CA SER A 100 -5.67 4.23 5.37
C SER A 100 -4.67 5.27 4.85
N ASP A 101 -3.63 5.56 5.62
CA ASP A 101 -2.59 6.55 5.32
C ASP A 101 -1.54 6.01 4.34
N SER A 102 -1.93 5.47 3.24
CA SER A 102 -0.97 4.91 2.28
C SER A 102 -0.43 5.97 1.33
N GLY A 103 0.87 6.09 1.22
CA GLY A 103 1.54 7.00 0.30
C GLY A 103 2.20 8.17 1.01
N ILE A 104 1.90 9.39 0.59
CA ILE A 104 2.47 10.60 1.19
C ILE A 104 1.41 11.26 2.06
N VAL A 105 1.69 11.31 3.36
CA VAL A 105 0.92 12.09 4.33
C VAL A 105 1.67 13.39 4.60
N LYS A 106 0.96 14.51 4.64
CA LYS A 106 1.53 15.81 4.96
C LYS A 106 0.85 16.38 6.20
N TYR A 107 1.62 16.94 7.10
CA TYR A 107 1.13 17.71 8.22
C TYR A 107 1.55 19.15 8.05
N ASN A 108 0.58 20.05 7.93
CA ASN A 108 0.82 21.49 7.84
C ASN A 108 0.61 22.12 9.23
N PHE A 109 1.67 22.72 9.76
CA PHE A 109 1.67 23.41 11.04
C PHE A 109 1.54 24.90 10.79
N THR A 110 0.46 25.50 11.26
CA THR A 110 0.22 26.95 11.16
C THR A 110 0.19 27.55 12.55
N ILE A 111 1.13 28.43 12.86
CA ILE A 111 1.08 29.24 14.07
C ILE A 111 0.42 30.58 13.79
N THR A 112 -0.47 31.01 14.69
CA THR A 112 -1.07 32.34 14.71
C THR A 112 -0.79 33.00 16.05
N ASP A 113 -0.20 34.17 16.04
CA ASP A 113 0.10 34.92 17.26
C ASP A 113 -1.12 35.77 17.73
N GLY A 114 -0.99 36.42 18.89
CA GLY A 114 -2.06 37.29 19.44
C GLY A 114 -2.38 38.52 18.61
N ASN A 115 -1.52 38.91 17.67
CA ASN A 115 -1.75 40.02 16.72
C ASN A 115 -2.39 39.50 15.42
N GLY A 116 -2.59 38.21 15.25
CA GLY A 116 -3.13 37.59 14.05
C GLY A 116 -2.08 37.37 12.94
N LEU A 117 -0.79 37.56 13.22
CA LEU A 117 0.29 37.22 12.29
C LEU A 117 0.51 35.72 12.28
N THR A 118 0.86 35.17 11.11
CA THR A 118 0.98 33.73 10.91
C THR A 118 2.33 33.32 10.33
N ALA A 119 2.77 32.10 10.68
CA ALA A 119 3.83 31.38 9.98
C ALA A 119 3.45 29.91 9.81
N GLN A 120 4.08 29.24 8.84
CA GLN A 120 3.76 27.84 8.50
C GLN A 120 5.02 27.03 8.25
N THR A 121 4.93 25.74 8.53
CA THR A 121 5.92 24.73 8.14
C THR A 121 5.21 23.41 7.82
N GLU A 122 5.83 22.54 7.03
CA GLU A 122 5.26 21.27 6.59
C GLU A 122 6.17 20.11 6.97
N LEU A 123 5.57 19.03 7.44
CA LEU A 123 6.18 17.71 7.58
C LEU A 123 5.65 16.79 6.51
N VAL A 124 6.53 16.14 5.76
CA VAL A 124 6.20 15.09 4.79
C VAL A 124 6.48 13.74 5.43
N VAL A 125 5.49 12.87 5.45
CA VAL A 125 5.59 11.51 5.97
C VAL A 125 5.41 10.54 4.83
N ASN A 126 6.44 9.76 4.51
CA ASN A 126 6.36 8.66 3.57
C ASN A 126 5.91 7.41 4.32
N VAL A 127 4.72 6.92 4.01
CA VAL A 127 4.17 5.73 4.66
C VAL A 127 4.56 4.48 3.89
N GLU A 128 5.34 3.62 4.55
CA GLU A 128 5.67 2.30 4.03
C GLU A 128 4.57 1.31 4.43
N LEU A 129 3.93 0.71 3.43
CA LEU A 129 2.95 -0.35 3.65
C LEU A 129 3.64 -1.69 3.88
N THR A 130 3.06 -2.52 4.73
CA THR A 130 3.42 -3.93 4.85
C THR A 130 3.03 -4.70 3.58
N MET A 131 3.58 -5.91 3.38
CA MET A 131 3.19 -6.75 2.25
C MET A 131 1.69 -7.09 2.29
N THR A 132 1.16 -7.39 3.47
CA THR A 132 -0.27 -7.62 3.70
C THR A 132 -1.11 -6.44 3.22
N GLN A 133 -0.76 -5.22 3.62
CA GLN A 133 -1.49 -4.01 3.25
C GLN A 133 -1.45 -3.75 1.73
N ILE A 134 -0.31 -4.01 1.10
CA ILE A 134 -0.18 -3.89 -0.36
C ILE A 134 -1.06 -4.93 -1.06
N LEU A 135 -1.03 -6.20 -0.61
CA LEU A 135 -1.87 -7.27 -1.17
C LEU A 135 -3.36 -6.96 -1.04
N LEU A 136 -3.78 -6.47 0.15
CA LEU A 136 -5.17 -6.13 0.43
C LEU A 136 -5.68 -4.91 -0.34
N LYS A 137 -4.80 -4.00 -0.71
CA LYS A 137 -5.18 -2.72 -1.32
C LYS A 137 -5.57 -2.83 -2.79
N TYR A 138 -4.99 -3.77 -3.52
CA TYR A 138 -5.14 -3.89 -4.97
C TYR A 138 -5.79 -5.21 -5.38
N ASP A 139 -6.35 -5.21 -6.58
CA ASP A 139 -6.61 -6.43 -7.35
C ASP A 139 -5.34 -6.76 -8.16
N TRP A 140 -5.04 -8.03 -8.36
CA TRP A 140 -3.79 -8.49 -8.95
C TRP A 140 -4.03 -9.24 -10.24
N LEU A 141 -3.78 -8.59 -11.38
CA LEU A 141 -3.89 -9.18 -12.70
C LEU A 141 -2.66 -10.05 -12.98
N LEU A 142 -2.87 -11.32 -13.30
CA LEU A 142 -1.79 -12.20 -13.75
C LEU A 142 -1.29 -11.75 -15.13
N THR A 143 0.00 -11.46 -15.22
CA THR A 143 0.61 -10.93 -16.45
C THR A 143 1.58 -11.90 -17.10
N ASP A 144 2.22 -12.76 -16.32
CA ASP A 144 3.17 -13.73 -16.84
C ASP A 144 3.43 -14.86 -15.82
N GLU A 145 3.78 -16.03 -16.33
CA GLU A 145 4.34 -17.14 -15.57
C GLU A 145 5.50 -17.71 -16.36
N ILE A 146 6.72 -17.58 -15.82
CA ILE A 146 7.96 -17.90 -16.50
C ILE A 146 8.56 -19.15 -15.90
N ARG A 147 8.81 -20.16 -16.72
CA ARG A 147 9.52 -21.36 -16.30
C ARG A 147 10.99 -21.05 -16.06
N VAL A 148 11.49 -21.19 -14.83
CA VAL A 148 12.85 -20.81 -14.43
C VAL A 148 13.90 -21.56 -15.26
N LYS A 149 13.66 -22.84 -15.54
CA LYS A 149 14.59 -23.72 -16.28
C LYS A 149 14.89 -23.26 -17.72
N THR A 150 13.90 -22.68 -18.41
CA THR A 150 14.03 -22.25 -19.81
C THR A 150 14.08 -20.75 -19.96
N GLY A 151 13.58 -19.99 -18.99
CA GLY A 151 13.39 -18.54 -19.08
C GLY A 151 12.26 -18.15 -20.03
N GLU A 152 11.44 -19.11 -20.46
CA GLU A 152 10.34 -18.87 -21.41
C GLU A 152 9.03 -18.68 -20.62
N SER A 153 8.17 -17.80 -21.16
CA SER A 153 6.80 -17.65 -20.67
C SER A 153 6.02 -18.93 -20.92
N ASP A 154 5.34 -19.43 -19.90
CA ASP A 154 4.50 -20.62 -19.93
C ASP A 154 3.01 -20.28 -19.68
N ILE A 155 2.69 -18.98 -19.60
CA ILE A 155 1.33 -18.54 -19.39
C ILE A 155 0.44 -18.87 -20.59
N SER A 156 -0.67 -19.54 -20.34
CA SER A 156 -1.73 -19.69 -21.34
C SER A 156 -2.41 -18.35 -21.60
N ASP A 157 -2.84 -18.12 -22.84
CA ASP A 157 -3.63 -16.92 -23.19
C ASP A 157 -4.92 -16.83 -22.34
N ALA A 158 -5.45 -17.97 -21.90
CA ALA A 158 -6.63 -18.04 -21.05
C ALA A 158 -6.43 -17.35 -19.69
N TYR A 159 -5.22 -17.30 -19.15
CA TYR A 159 -4.95 -16.72 -17.81
C TYR A 159 -4.57 -15.24 -17.85
N THR A 160 -4.44 -14.65 -19.02
CA THR A 160 -3.94 -13.26 -19.16
C THR A 160 -4.93 -12.17 -18.72
N ASP A 161 -6.16 -12.54 -18.38
CA ASP A 161 -7.17 -11.65 -17.78
C ASP A 161 -7.66 -12.13 -16.40
N ASP A 162 -6.95 -13.11 -15.83
CA ASP A 162 -7.18 -13.57 -14.47
C ASP A 162 -6.81 -12.52 -13.44
N VAL A 163 -7.71 -12.24 -12.52
CA VAL A 163 -7.51 -11.25 -11.46
C VAL A 163 -7.70 -11.90 -10.10
N TYR A 164 -6.74 -11.71 -9.21
CA TYR A 164 -6.78 -12.18 -7.83
C TYR A 164 -7.13 -11.04 -6.89
N ARG A 165 -8.00 -11.32 -5.91
CA ARG A 165 -8.38 -10.40 -4.85
C ARG A 165 -8.16 -11.04 -3.50
N PHE A 166 -7.35 -10.41 -2.66
CA PHE A 166 -7.15 -10.78 -1.27
C PHE A 166 -8.11 -10.00 -0.37
N ASN A 167 -8.68 -10.68 0.64
CA ASN A 167 -9.63 -10.11 1.59
C ASN A 167 -9.04 -10.12 3.01
N GLU A 168 -9.44 -9.17 3.83
CA GLU A 168 -8.99 -9.02 5.23
C GLU A 168 -9.33 -10.22 6.12
N ASP A 169 -10.36 -11.00 5.76
CA ASP A 169 -10.76 -12.20 6.48
C ASP A 169 -9.88 -13.43 6.20
N GLY A 170 -8.78 -13.25 5.45
CA GLY A 170 -7.88 -14.32 5.05
C GLY A 170 -8.39 -15.17 3.89
N THR A 171 -9.48 -14.80 3.24
CA THR A 171 -9.94 -15.44 2.01
C THR A 171 -9.36 -14.74 0.78
N TYR A 172 -9.26 -15.47 -0.34
CA TYR A 172 -8.99 -14.83 -1.63
C TYR A 172 -9.93 -15.37 -2.69
N GLN A 173 -10.09 -14.60 -3.74
CA GLN A 173 -10.97 -14.88 -4.86
C GLN A 173 -10.21 -14.68 -6.17
N LYS A 174 -10.64 -15.38 -7.20
CA LYS A 174 -10.15 -15.22 -8.57
C LYS A 174 -11.32 -14.87 -9.49
N SER A 175 -11.12 -13.85 -10.31
CA SER A 175 -11.97 -13.56 -11.46
C SER A 175 -11.26 -14.08 -12.69
N ILE A 176 -11.89 -14.98 -13.45
CA ILE A 176 -11.30 -15.65 -14.62
C ILE A 176 -11.46 -14.87 -15.92
N GLY A 177 -12.06 -13.69 -15.86
CA GLY A 177 -12.23 -12.84 -17.03
C GLY A 177 -13.13 -13.41 -18.13
N GLU A 178 -12.85 -13.02 -19.37
CA GLU A 178 -13.57 -13.51 -20.56
C GLU A 178 -12.87 -14.71 -21.22
N LYS A 179 -11.58 -14.91 -20.95
CA LYS A 179 -10.78 -16.00 -21.50
C LYS A 179 -10.72 -17.11 -20.48
N VAL A 180 -11.37 -18.21 -20.74
CA VAL A 180 -11.54 -19.30 -19.79
C VAL A 180 -10.76 -20.53 -20.26
N ASP A 181 -9.95 -21.10 -19.38
CA ASP A 181 -9.44 -22.45 -19.51
C ASP A 181 -10.42 -23.43 -18.86
N ASP A 182 -11.05 -24.27 -19.69
CA ASP A 182 -12.10 -25.21 -19.26
C ASP A 182 -11.66 -26.20 -18.16
N PHE A 183 -10.38 -26.34 -17.93
CA PHE A 183 -9.88 -27.30 -16.93
C PHE A 183 -9.37 -26.61 -15.66
N SER A 184 -8.46 -25.66 -15.77
CA SER A 184 -7.82 -25.11 -14.58
C SER A 184 -8.53 -23.92 -13.97
N ASP A 185 -9.33 -23.19 -14.74
CA ASP A 185 -10.09 -22.06 -14.21
C ASP A 185 -11.34 -22.49 -13.45
N ILE A 186 -12.06 -23.47 -14.01
CA ILE A 186 -13.36 -23.87 -13.48
C ILE A 186 -13.31 -25.00 -12.44
N TRP A 187 -12.15 -25.66 -12.28
CA TRP A 187 -12.03 -26.83 -11.41
C TRP A 187 -11.52 -26.54 -10.00
N TYR A 188 -11.16 -25.30 -9.71
CA TYR A 188 -10.62 -24.94 -8.41
C TYR A 188 -11.50 -23.92 -7.67
N LYS A 189 -11.74 -24.21 -6.41
CA LYS A 189 -12.25 -23.26 -5.45
C LYS A 189 -11.10 -22.57 -4.76
N HIS A 190 -11.02 -21.28 -4.89
CA HIS A 190 -10.06 -20.41 -4.20
C HIS A 190 -10.53 -20.17 -2.76
N CYS A 191 -9.68 -20.44 -1.79
CA CYS A 191 -10.09 -20.52 -0.40
C CYS A 191 -9.44 -19.43 0.43
N THR A 192 -8.26 -19.72 0.96
CA THR A 192 -7.63 -18.87 1.95
C THR A 192 -6.21 -18.51 1.55
N TRP A 193 -5.70 -17.44 2.11
CA TRP A 193 -4.33 -17.01 1.96
C TRP A 193 -3.75 -16.55 3.29
N ASN A 194 -2.44 -16.61 3.39
CA ASN A 194 -1.67 -15.97 4.44
C ASN A 194 -0.30 -15.56 3.89
N ILE A 195 0.33 -14.61 4.54
CA ILE A 195 1.69 -14.18 4.25
C ILE A 195 2.51 -14.14 5.53
N ASP A 196 3.72 -14.62 5.45
CA ASP A 196 4.74 -14.39 6.46
C ASP A 196 5.53 -13.14 6.06
N GLU A 197 5.31 -12.04 6.78
CA GLU A 197 5.95 -10.74 6.52
C GLU A 197 7.48 -10.77 6.70
N GLU A 198 8.01 -11.68 7.53
CA GLU A 198 9.45 -11.78 7.77
C GLU A 198 10.17 -12.48 6.62
N THR A 199 9.57 -13.56 6.09
CA THR A 199 10.17 -14.37 5.02
C THR A 199 9.69 -13.99 3.63
N GLY A 200 8.59 -13.23 3.52
CA GLY A 200 7.94 -12.88 2.26
C GLY A 200 7.24 -14.06 1.59
N VAL A 201 6.90 -15.10 2.35
CA VAL A 201 6.21 -16.28 1.81
C VAL A 201 4.70 -16.08 1.86
N LEU A 202 4.09 -15.93 0.69
CA LEU A 202 2.65 -15.92 0.48
C LEU A 202 2.18 -17.33 0.14
N LYS A 203 1.27 -17.87 0.94
CA LYS A 203 0.66 -19.18 0.70
C LYS A 203 -0.82 -19.02 0.40
N MET A 204 -1.26 -19.60 -0.72
CA MET A 204 -2.65 -19.56 -1.17
C MET A 204 -3.18 -20.97 -1.28
N HIS A 205 -4.35 -21.24 -0.70
CA HIS A 205 -5.00 -22.55 -0.70
C HIS A 205 -6.17 -22.58 -1.67
N ARG A 206 -6.24 -23.62 -2.49
CA ARG A 206 -7.39 -23.92 -3.36
C ARG A 206 -7.72 -25.39 -3.30
N THR A 207 -9.00 -25.71 -3.46
CA THR A 207 -9.50 -27.09 -3.46
C THR A 207 -10.03 -27.43 -4.84
N GLY A 208 -9.62 -28.58 -5.37
CA GLY A 208 -10.11 -29.08 -6.66
C GLY A 208 -11.53 -29.64 -6.58
N ALA A 209 -12.27 -29.63 -7.69
CA ALA A 209 -13.65 -30.12 -7.78
C ALA A 209 -13.79 -31.58 -7.38
N PHE A 210 -12.75 -32.41 -7.52
CA PHE A 210 -12.78 -33.82 -7.12
C PHE A 210 -12.26 -34.05 -5.67
N GLY A 211 -12.08 -33.00 -4.91
CA GLY A 211 -11.46 -33.02 -3.59
C GLY A 211 -9.95 -33.20 -3.70
N GLY A 212 -9.22 -32.45 -2.98
CA GLY A 212 -7.76 -32.41 -2.99
C GLY A 212 -7.31 -30.98 -2.84
N ASP A 213 -6.41 -30.77 -1.93
CA ASP A 213 -5.90 -29.46 -1.59
C ASP A 213 -4.64 -29.16 -2.39
N VAL A 214 -4.61 -27.99 -2.98
CA VAL A 214 -3.45 -27.43 -3.69
C VAL A 214 -3.05 -26.13 -3.03
N TYR A 215 -1.77 -25.97 -2.82
CA TYR A 215 -1.21 -24.75 -2.25
C TYR A 215 -0.26 -24.10 -3.26
N ASP A 216 -0.55 -22.87 -3.59
CA ASP A 216 0.35 -22.01 -4.34
C ASP A 216 1.26 -21.33 -3.31
N VAL A 217 2.52 -21.77 -3.23
CA VAL A 217 3.52 -21.25 -2.29
C VAL A 217 4.43 -20.30 -3.04
N MET A 218 4.26 -19.00 -2.79
CA MET A 218 4.99 -17.94 -3.48
C MET A 218 5.99 -17.28 -2.54
N THR A 219 7.27 -17.31 -2.90
CA THR A 219 8.29 -16.49 -2.25
C THR A 219 8.39 -15.17 -2.98
N ILE A 220 7.89 -14.10 -2.38
CA ILE A 220 7.85 -12.77 -2.98
C ILE A 220 9.28 -12.24 -3.13
N THR A 221 9.68 -11.96 -4.35
CA THR A 221 10.98 -11.36 -4.70
C THR A 221 10.87 -9.85 -4.90
N SER A 222 9.68 -9.38 -5.28
CA SER A 222 9.36 -7.94 -5.38
C SER A 222 7.86 -7.71 -5.18
N LEU A 223 7.52 -6.74 -4.33
CA LEU A 223 6.15 -6.30 -4.13
C LEU A 223 6.11 -4.77 -4.02
N THR A 224 5.39 -4.15 -4.93
CA THR A 224 5.21 -2.70 -4.99
C THR A 224 3.73 -2.36 -5.17
N LYS A 225 3.39 -1.08 -5.18
CA LYS A 225 2.03 -0.61 -5.50
C LYS A 225 1.62 -0.83 -6.97
N GLU A 226 2.53 -1.35 -7.80
CA GLU A 226 2.34 -1.49 -9.25
C GLU A 226 2.45 -2.95 -9.70
N ALA A 227 3.31 -3.75 -9.03
CA ALA A 227 3.63 -5.10 -9.45
C ALA A 227 3.99 -6.02 -8.29
N LEU A 228 3.70 -7.31 -8.48
CA LEU A 228 4.17 -8.43 -7.67
C LEU A 228 4.96 -9.37 -8.57
N GLU A 229 6.14 -9.79 -8.08
CA GLU A 229 6.93 -10.87 -8.67
C GLU A 229 7.31 -11.86 -7.56
N ALA A 230 7.11 -13.14 -7.81
CA ALA A 230 7.38 -14.19 -6.84
C ALA A 230 7.84 -15.48 -7.50
N ASP A 231 8.76 -16.18 -6.84
CA ASP A 231 9.05 -17.59 -7.16
C ASP A 231 7.90 -18.44 -6.61
N ILE A 232 7.35 -19.34 -7.42
CA ILE A 232 6.20 -20.14 -7.04
C ILE A 232 6.47 -21.65 -7.15
N VAL A 233 5.97 -22.38 -6.15
CA VAL A 233 5.89 -23.84 -6.13
C VAL A 233 4.45 -24.23 -5.87
N TYR A 234 3.97 -25.22 -6.62
CA TYR A 234 2.63 -25.77 -6.45
C TYR A 234 2.70 -27.05 -5.62
N GLU A 235 2.25 -27.01 -4.37
CA GLU A 235 2.16 -28.19 -3.50
C GLU A 235 0.83 -28.92 -3.69
N GLY A 236 0.84 -30.23 -3.77
CA GLY A 236 -0.34 -31.09 -3.91
C GLY A 236 -0.87 -31.24 -5.35
N LEU A 237 -0.27 -30.57 -6.32
CA LEU A 237 -0.70 -30.66 -7.72
C LEU A 237 -0.36 -32.02 -8.35
N ASP A 238 0.71 -32.66 -7.88
CA ASP A 238 1.14 -34.01 -8.29
C ASP A 238 0.09 -35.11 -8.05
N ALA A 239 -0.81 -34.88 -7.09
CA ALA A 239 -1.93 -35.78 -6.82
C ALA A 239 -2.96 -35.80 -7.96
N PHE A 240 -3.06 -34.72 -8.75
CA PHE A 240 -4.00 -34.56 -9.85
C PHE A 240 -3.35 -34.78 -11.21
N ASP A 241 -2.12 -34.34 -11.37
CA ASP A 241 -1.33 -34.47 -12.59
C ASP A 241 0.01 -35.14 -12.28
N PRO A 242 0.08 -36.47 -12.51
CA PRO A 242 1.33 -37.20 -12.31
C PRO A 242 2.47 -36.81 -13.25
N SER A 243 2.18 -36.00 -14.28
CA SER A 243 3.18 -35.42 -15.18
C SER A 243 3.77 -34.12 -14.66
N TYR A 244 3.15 -33.54 -13.63
CA TYR A 244 3.66 -32.34 -12.98
C TYR A 244 4.99 -32.66 -12.30
N ASP A 245 6.04 -31.94 -12.67
CA ASP A 245 7.33 -32.01 -12.02
C ASP A 245 7.37 -30.95 -10.90
N PRO A 246 7.24 -31.36 -9.62
CA PRO A 246 7.28 -30.41 -8.50
C PRO A 246 8.64 -29.69 -8.35
N ILE A 247 9.63 -30.07 -9.17
CA ILE A 247 10.95 -29.43 -9.24
C ILE A 247 10.97 -28.31 -10.29
N GLU A 248 9.93 -28.15 -11.10
CA GLU A 248 9.83 -27.01 -12.00
C GLU A 248 9.42 -25.76 -11.24
N ASP A 249 10.39 -24.89 -11.01
CA ASP A 249 10.18 -23.58 -10.40
C ASP A 249 9.66 -22.59 -11.47
N TYR A 250 8.67 -21.80 -11.10
CA TYR A 250 8.15 -20.75 -11.94
C TYR A 250 8.33 -19.39 -11.26
N VAL A 251 8.42 -18.35 -12.08
CA VAL A 251 8.30 -16.94 -11.62
C VAL A 251 6.94 -16.43 -12.06
N LYS A 252 6.09 -16.12 -11.10
CA LYS A 252 4.77 -15.52 -11.34
C LYS A 252 4.86 -14.00 -11.27
N LYS A 253 4.27 -13.32 -12.26
CA LYS A 253 4.21 -11.86 -12.32
C LYS A 253 2.77 -11.39 -12.37
N MET A 254 2.48 -10.40 -11.55
CA MET A 254 1.16 -9.76 -11.51
C MET A 254 1.30 -8.26 -11.52
N SER A 255 0.35 -7.56 -12.13
CA SER A 255 0.22 -6.11 -12.06
C SER A 255 -0.90 -5.71 -11.12
N ALA A 256 -0.67 -4.67 -10.33
CA ALA A 256 -1.67 -4.11 -9.44
C ALA A 256 -2.71 -3.31 -10.23
N GLN A 257 -3.96 -3.48 -9.87
CA GLN A 257 -5.10 -2.72 -10.38
C GLN A 257 -5.90 -2.14 -9.22
N ALA A 258 -6.55 -1.00 -9.43
CA ALA A 258 -7.47 -0.48 -8.42
C ALA A 258 -8.62 -1.48 -8.22
N LYS A 259 -8.98 -1.76 -6.96
CA LYS A 259 -10.15 -2.62 -6.67
C LYS A 259 -11.38 -2.07 -7.37
N GLY A 260 -11.94 -2.88 -8.26
CA GLY A 260 -13.04 -2.47 -9.14
C GLY A 260 -14.31 -3.26 -8.92
N SER A 261 -15.43 -2.70 -9.37
CA SER A 261 -16.75 -3.35 -9.37
C SER A 261 -16.91 -4.41 -10.46
N SER A 262 -15.99 -4.46 -11.44
CA SER A 262 -15.98 -5.44 -12.52
C SER A 262 -15.37 -6.78 -12.12
N PHE A 263 -14.82 -6.87 -10.89
CA PHE A 263 -14.34 -8.14 -10.38
C PHE A 263 -15.52 -9.08 -10.12
N ASP A 264 -15.55 -10.19 -10.85
CA ASP A 264 -16.58 -11.22 -10.74
C ASP A 264 -15.94 -12.51 -10.23
N PRO A 265 -16.09 -12.82 -8.91
CA PRO A 265 -15.46 -13.99 -8.34
C PRO A 265 -16.07 -15.25 -8.91
N TYR A 266 -15.23 -16.04 -9.54
CA TYR A 266 -15.64 -17.33 -10.09
C TYR A 266 -15.27 -18.46 -9.13
N GLY A 267 -16.17 -19.43 -8.98
CA GLY A 267 -15.94 -20.60 -8.15
C GLY A 267 -16.72 -21.81 -8.68
N VAL A 268 -16.14 -23.00 -8.56
CA VAL A 268 -16.80 -24.25 -8.93
C VAL A 268 -17.78 -24.64 -7.85
N GLY A 269 -19.04 -24.90 -8.24
CA GLY A 269 -20.04 -25.48 -7.35
C GLY A 269 -19.81 -26.99 -7.19
N PRO A 270 -20.33 -27.61 -6.10
CA PRO A 270 -20.18 -29.03 -5.86
C PRO A 270 -20.95 -29.94 -6.88
N ASP A 271 -21.76 -29.38 -7.76
CA ASP A 271 -22.71 -30.10 -8.59
C ASP A 271 -22.47 -29.92 -10.10
N ASP A 272 -21.23 -29.88 -10.57
CA ASP A 272 -20.86 -29.83 -12.01
C ASP A 272 -21.50 -28.72 -12.84
N ASP A 273 -22.39 -27.93 -12.27
CA ASP A 273 -22.95 -26.74 -12.93
C ASP A 273 -21.98 -25.58 -12.76
N VAL A 274 -21.27 -25.31 -13.82
CA VAL A 274 -20.14 -24.38 -13.98
C VAL A 274 -20.55 -22.89 -13.80
N GLU A 275 -21.65 -22.61 -13.18
CA GLU A 275 -22.16 -21.25 -13.04
C GLU A 275 -22.27 -20.83 -11.56
N GLY A 276 -21.28 -20.07 -11.07
CA GLY A 276 -21.39 -19.34 -9.84
C GLY A 276 -20.34 -19.67 -8.77
N PRO A 277 -20.24 -18.85 -7.71
CA PRO A 277 -19.30 -19.08 -6.63
C PRO A 277 -19.62 -20.37 -5.88
N SER A 278 -18.62 -21.21 -5.66
CA SER A 278 -18.76 -22.44 -4.88
C SER A 278 -19.33 -22.13 -3.50
N THR A 279 -20.40 -22.82 -3.12
CA THR A 279 -21.06 -22.66 -1.80
C THR A 279 -20.45 -23.52 -0.70
N THR A 280 -19.48 -24.38 -1.01
CA THR A 280 -18.81 -25.21 -0.01
C THR A 280 -17.82 -24.33 0.76
N PRO A 281 -17.93 -24.17 2.07
CA PRO A 281 -16.97 -23.37 2.82
C PRO A 281 -15.58 -24.02 2.77
N CYS A 282 -14.55 -23.21 2.56
CA CYS A 282 -13.18 -23.62 2.76
C CYS A 282 -12.91 -23.78 4.27
N ASN A 283 -12.21 -24.83 4.66
CA ASN A 283 -11.81 -24.98 6.04
C ASN A 283 -10.66 -24.01 6.36
N GLN A 284 -10.96 -22.97 7.14
CA GLN A 284 -9.92 -22.05 7.67
C GLN A 284 -8.93 -22.76 8.60
N SER A 285 -9.26 -23.97 9.11
CA SER A 285 -8.40 -24.71 10.02
C SER A 285 -7.08 -25.18 9.39
N ASP A 286 -6.96 -25.15 8.07
CA ASP A 286 -5.81 -25.72 7.36
C ASP A 286 -4.58 -24.82 7.41
N PHE A 287 -4.72 -23.53 7.81
CA PHE A 287 -3.64 -22.56 7.94
C PHE A 287 -3.09 -22.36 9.35
N VAL A 288 -3.76 -22.86 10.36
CA VAL A 288 -3.45 -22.50 11.77
C VAL A 288 -2.34 -23.36 12.38
N ASN A 289 -1.86 -24.38 11.70
CA ASN A 289 -0.97 -25.37 12.32
C ASN A 289 0.26 -25.79 11.47
N ASN A 290 0.85 -24.87 10.69
CA ASN A 290 2.17 -25.19 10.11
C ASN A 290 3.14 -24.03 10.30
#